data_10c0320f1f5cdf6c4cf7b5800d855d1c
#
_entry.id   10c0320f1f5cdf6c4cf7b5800d855d1c
#
_cell.length_a   1.000
_cell.length_b   1.000
_cell.length_c   1.000
_cell.angle_alpha   90.00
_cell.angle_beta   90.00
_cell.angle_gamma   90.00
#
_symmetry.space_group_name_H-M   'P 1'
#
loop_
_entity.id
_entity.type
_entity.pdbx_description
1 polymer ?
#
loop_
_entity_poly.entity_id
_entity_poly.type
_entity_poly.pdbx_seq_one_letter_code
_entity_poly.pdbx_strand_id
1 'polypeptide(L)'
;MKTAAGLSRDSDEYRSRTLKRLALKTQVMKLMADLKLDALVYPHQKRLAVPVGETQVERNGVLGSATGFPSIAVPAGFSRPTETAPGGVPIGLEILGRPWSEGVLISMAYAFERRTSFRKPPFSTPPLS
;
A
#
# COMPACT_ATOMS: atom_id res chain seq x y z
N MET A 1 14.52 12.72 -9.84
CA MET A 1 13.72 11.80 -10.71
C MET A 1 13.89 12.17 -12.19
N LYS A 2 15.08 12.03 -12.75
CA LYS A 2 15.34 12.37 -14.18
C LYS A 2 15.58 11.15 -15.07
N THR A 3 15.43 9.92 -14.56
CA THR A 3 15.99 8.75 -15.23
C THR A 3 15.01 7.82 -15.92
N ALA A 4 13.69 7.97 -15.73
CA ALA A 4 12.74 7.05 -16.35
C ALA A 4 12.29 7.47 -17.75
N ALA A 5 12.28 8.77 -18.06
CA ALA A 5 11.74 9.30 -19.31
C ALA A 5 12.69 9.16 -20.53
N GLY A 6 13.94 8.75 -20.33
CA GLY A 6 14.93 8.60 -21.41
C GLY A 6 15.46 7.20 -21.63
N LEU A 7 14.92 6.17 -20.94
CA LEU A 7 15.40 4.80 -21.09
C LEU A 7 14.63 4.07 -22.21
N SER A 8 15.35 3.67 -23.26
CA SER A 8 14.81 2.71 -24.24
C SER A 8 14.52 1.36 -23.58
N ARG A 9 13.46 0.67 -24.01
CA ARG A 9 13.16 -0.71 -23.59
C ARG A 9 14.27 -1.70 -23.92
N ASP A 10 15.13 -1.36 -24.86
CA ASP A 10 16.28 -2.17 -25.28
C ASP A 10 17.57 -1.86 -24.53
N SER A 11 17.55 -0.87 -23.62
CA SER A 11 18.73 -0.54 -22.81
C SER A 11 19.02 -1.62 -21.77
N ASP A 12 20.30 -1.87 -21.50
CA ASP A 12 20.74 -2.82 -20.46
C ASP A 12 20.21 -2.44 -19.10
N GLU A 13 20.05 -1.15 -18.82
CA GLU A 13 19.47 -0.66 -17.58
C GLU A 13 17.99 -1.08 -17.44
N TYR A 14 17.20 -0.96 -18.51
CA TYR A 14 15.80 -1.39 -18.49
C TYR A 14 15.70 -2.92 -18.28
N ARG A 15 16.53 -3.69 -18.98
CA ARG A 15 16.62 -5.15 -18.83
C ARG A 15 16.99 -5.54 -17.41
N SER A 16 18.03 -4.91 -16.84
CA SER A 16 18.46 -5.15 -15.46
C SER A 16 17.36 -4.86 -14.45
N ARG A 17 16.64 -3.73 -14.59
CA ARG A 17 15.51 -3.38 -13.73
C ARG A 17 14.35 -4.39 -13.84
N THR A 18 14.08 -4.87 -15.05
CA THR A 18 13.05 -5.88 -15.30
C THR A 18 13.39 -7.21 -14.62
N LEU A 19 14.65 -7.65 -14.73
CA LEU A 19 15.12 -8.86 -14.05
C LEU A 19 15.05 -8.74 -12.52
N LYS A 20 15.41 -7.59 -11.96
CA LYS A 20 15.29 -7.33 -10.51
C LYS A 20 13.83 -7.40 -10.04
N ARG A 21 12.89 -6.86 -10.82
CA ARG A 21 11.44 -6.96 -10.52
C ARG A 21 10.96 -8.42 -10.56
N LEU A 22 11.40 -9.18 -11.56
CA LEU A 22 11.05 -10.60 -11.69
C LEU A 22 11.61 -11.41 -10.51
N ALA A 23 12.86 -11.17 -10.14
CA ALA A 23 13.48 -11.80 -8.96
C ALA A 23 12.72 -11.47 -7.67
N LEU A 24 12.37 -10.21 -7.44
CA LEU A 24 11.56 -9.79 -6.29
C LEU A 24 10.20 -10.50 -6.27
N LYS A 25 9.51 -10.55 -7.41
CA LYS A 25 8.24 -11.28 -7.56
C LYS A 25 8.38 -12.74 -7.13
N THR A 26 9.42 -13.42 -7.62
CA THR A 26 9.69 -14.82 -7.27
C THR A 26 9.99 -15.00 -5.79
N GLN A 27 10.79 -14.10 -5.20
CA GLN A 27 11.10 -14.14 -3.76
C GLN A 27 9.87 -13.95 -2.88
N VAL A 28 8.99 -12.99 -3.21
CA VAL A 28 7.76 -12.77 -2.46
C VAL A 28 6.82 -13.97 -2.59
N MET A 29 6.66 -14.53 -3.78
CA MET A 29 5.85 -15.74 -3.99
C MET A 29 6.39 -16.91 -3.18
N LYS A 30 7.72 -17.12 -3.18
CA LYS A 30 8.36 -18.16 -2.40
C LYS A 30 8.12 -17.97 -0.92
N LEU A 31 8.32 -16.78 -0.39
CA LEU A 31 8.05 -16.44 1.03
C LEU A 31 6.61 -16.77 1.40
N MET A 32 5.64 -16.33 0.60
CA MET A 32 4.22 -16.59 0.86
C MET A 32 3.89 -18.10 0.80
N ALA A 33 4.56 -18.85 -0.07
CA ALA A 33 4.38 -20.30 -0.17
C ALA A 33 5.00 -21.03 1.01
N ASP A 34 6.26 -20.73 1.34
CA ASP A 34 7.01 -21.38 2.43
C ASP A 34 6.33 -21.19 3.80
N LEU A 35 5.78 -19.99 4.02
CA LEU A 35 5.08 -19.64 5.27
C LEU A 35 3.56 -19.88 5.20
N LYS A 36 3.04 -20.42 4.09
CA LYS A 36 1.61 -20.68 3.87
C LYS A 36 0.74 -19.43 4.09
N LEU A 37 1.20 -18.26 3.64
CA LEU A 37 0.49 -16.99 3.82
C LEU A 37 -0.51 -16.78 2.68
N ASP A 38 -1.70 -16.31 3.00
CA ASP A 38 -2.70 -15.87 2.02
C ASP A 38 -2.46 -14.42 1.58
N ALA A 39 -1.95 -13.59 2.49
CA ALA A 39 -1.61 -12.19 2.24
C ALA A 39 -0.46 -11.70 3.14
N LEU A 40 0.15 -10.59 2.74
CA LEU A 40 1.04 -9.79 3.57
C LEU A 40 0.31 -8.53 4.02
N VAL A 41 0.44 -8.17 5.28
CA VAL A 41 -0.24 -7.01 5.86
C VAL A 41 0.80 -6.08 6.46
N TYR A 42 0.74 -4.80 6.10
CA TYR A 42 1.69 -3.80 6.59
C TYR A 42 1.10 -2.38 6.50
N PRO A 43 1.58 -1.43 7.31
CA PRO A 43 1.21 -0.03 7.16
C PRO A 43 1.62 0.49 5.78
N HIS A 44 0.71 1.16 5.08
CA HIS A 44 1.00 1.73 3.74
C HIS A 44 2.14 2.76 3.78
N GLN A 45 2.27 3.48 4.88
CA GLN A 45 3.32 4.46 5.13
C GLN A 45 4.11 4.10 6.39
N LYS A 46 5.42 4.40 6.42
CA LYS A 46 6.25 4.25 7.63
C LYS A 46 6.08 5.40 8.61
N ARG A 47 5.52 6.50 8.17
CA ARG A 47 5.25 7.70 8.95
C ARG A 47 3.90 8.29 8.56
N LEU A 48 3.36 9.16 9.37
CA LEU A 48 2.10 9.86 9.09
C LEU A 48 2.20 10.67 7.79
N ALA A 49 1.04 10.90 7.17
CA ALA A 49 0.95 11.82 6.03
C ALA A 49 1.45 13.20 6.46
N VAL A 50 2.29 13.79 5.62
CA VAL A 50 2.85 15.11 5.85
C VAL A 50 1.86 16.21 5.44
N PRO A 51 2.00 17.45 5.94
CA PRO A 51 1.20 18.59 5.50
C PRO A 51 1.25 18.80 3.98
N VAL A 52 0.20 19.42 3.46
CA VAL A 52 0.11 19.76 2.03
C VAL A 52 1.27 20.66 1.63
N GLY A 53 1.95 20.32 0.55
CA GLY A 53 3.14 21.02 0.07
C GLY A 53 4.46 20.37 0.48
N GLU A 54 4.46 19.47 1.45
CA GLU A 54 5.66 18.72 1.84
C GLU A 54 5.80 17.41 1.03
N THR A 55 7.03 16.89 0.97
CA THR A 55 7.29 15.63 0.26
C THR A 55 7.09 14.42 1.17
N GLN A 56 6.14 13.57 0.82
CA GLN A 56 5.95 12.30 1.50
C GLN A 56 7.10 11.35 1.19
N VAL A 57 7.85 10.96 2.20
CA VAL A 57 8.95 9.98 2.15
C VAL A 57 8.56 8.70 2.91
N GLU A 58 9.43 7.69 2.84
CA GLU A 58 9.30 6.44 3.62
C GLU A 58 7.99 5.69 3.39
N ARG A 59 7.71 5.40 2.12
CA ARG A 59 6.54 4.63 1.69
C ARG A 59 6.81 3.13 1.74
N ASN A 60 5.85 2.35 2.23
CA ASN A 60 5.84 0.89 2.13
C ASN A 60 5.11 0.37 0.90
N GLY A 61 4.13 1.10 0.37
CA GLY A 61 3.27 0.71 -0.76
C GLY A 61 3.98 0.50 -2.10
N VAL A 62 5.31 0.34 -2.09
CA VAL A 62 6.13 0.07 -3.28
C VAL A 62 6.08 -1.40 -3.68
N LEU A 63 5.77 -2.30 -2.73
CA LEU A 63 5.86 -3.74 -2.97
C LEU A 63 4.84 -4.21 -4.00
N GLY A 64 3.58 -3.78 -3.89
CA GLY A 64 2.53 -4.08 -4.85
C GLY A 64 2.89 -3.60 -6.26
N SER A 65 3.32 -2.34 -6.42
CA SER A 65 3.72 -1.78 -7.72
C SER A 65 4.98 -2.43 -8.29
N ALA A 66 5.93 -2.84 -7.45
CA ALA A 66 7.16 -3.49 -7.89
C ALA A 66 6.93 -4.94 -8.33
N THR A 67 6.06 -5.68 -7.67
CA THR A 67 5.74 -7.08 -7.99
C THR A 67 4.61 -7.23 -9.00
N GLY A 68 3.71 -6.25 -9.08
CA GLY A 68 2.47 -6.35 -9.84
C GLY A 68 1.44 -7.26 -9.17
N PHE A 69 1.56 -7.49 -7.86
CA PHE A 69 0.56 -8.22 -7.09
C PHE A 69 -0.59 -7.31 -6.71
N PRO A 70 -1.82 -7.85 -6.62
CA PRO A 70 -2.96 -7.08 -6.16
C PRO A 70 -2.80 -6.68 -4.69
N SER A 71 -3.21 -5.47 -4.36
CA SER A 71 -3.28 -5.01 -2.98
C SER A 71 -4.53 -4.17 -2.76
N ILE A 72 -5.01 -4.14 -1.54
CA ILE A 72 -6.12 -3.31 -1.09
C ILE A 72 -5.71 -2.57 0.17
N ALA A 73 -6.07 -1.29 0.25
CA ALA A 73 -5.84 -0.50 1.45
C ALA A 73 -7.15 -0.31 2.22
N VAL A 74 -7.09 -0.50 3.52
CA VAL A 74 -8.22 -0.30 4.44
C VAL A 74 -7.88 0.70 5.52
N PRO A 75 -8.86 1.46 6.05
CA PRO A 75 -8.66 2.34 7.20
C PRO A 75 -8.23 1.54 8.44
N ALA A 76 -7.11 1.90 9.04
CA ALA A 76 -6.58 1.24 10.24
C ALA A 76 -6.65 2.13 11.50
N GLY A 77 -7.34 3.26 11.42
CA GLY A 77 -7.52 4.20 12.53
C GLY A 77 -6.89 5.55 12.25
N PHE A 78 -6.62 6.26 13.34
CA PHE A 78 -6.06 7.62 13.30
C PHE A 78 -4.89 7.72 14.27
N SER A 79 -3.96 8.62 13.99
CA SER A 79 -2.92 8.99 14.94
C SER A 79 -3.52 9.69 16.17
N ARG A 80 -2.68 9.92 17.17
CA ARG A 80 -3.00 10.92 18.19
C ARG A 80 -3.17 12.28 17.51
N PRO A 81 -4.03 13.16 18.05
CA PRO A 81 -4.15 14.53 17.57
C PRO A 81 -2.78 15.24 17.50
N THR A 82 -2.62 16.06 16.48
CA THR A 82 -1.47 16.96 16.33
C THR A 82 -1.98 18.39 16.15
N GLU A 83 -1.11 19.37 16.25
CA GLU A 83 -1.46 20.78 16.04
C GLU A 83 -2.08 21.02 14.66
N THR A 84 -1.54 20.38 13.63
CA THR A 84 -2.03 20.49 12.24
C THR A 84 -3.16 19.51 11.89
N ALA A 85 -3.43 18.53 12.74
CA ALA A 85 -4.49 17.54 12.57
C ALA A 85 -5.19 17.24 13.90
N PRO A 86 -6.10 18.13 14.39
CA PRO A 86 -6.78 17.96 15.67
C PRO A 86 -7.62 16.68 15.77
N GLY A 87 -8.11 16.15 14.65
CA GLY A 87 -8.84 14.88 14.58
C GLY A 87 -7.94 13.64 14.44
N GLY A 88 -6.61 13.84 14.42
CA GLY A 88 -5.63 12.81 14.07
C GLY A 88 -5.47 12.65 12.56
N VAL A 89 -4.33 12.08 12.14
CA VAL A 89 -4.03 11.77 10.76
C VAL A 89 -4.51 10.34 10.47
N PRO A 90 -5.29 10.10 9.40
CA PRO A 90 -5.75 8.76 9.06
C PRO A 90 -4.58 7.84 8.70
N ILE A 91 -4.67 6.59 9.14
CA ILE A 91 -3.66 5.56 8.91
C ILE A 91 -4.28 4.47 8.02
N GLY A 92 -3.58 4.11 6.95
CA GLY A 92 -3.95 3.03 6.05
C GLY A 92 -3.16 1.75 6.34
N LEU A 93 -3.84 0.62 6.29
CA LEU A 93 -3.26 -0.71 6.27
C LEU A 93 -3.36 -1.27 4.86
N GLU A 94 -2.26 -1.76 4.32
CA GLU A 94 -2.24 -2.43 3.02
C GLU A 94 -2.22 -3.94 3.22
N ILE A 95 -3.07 -4.63 2.46
CA ILE A 95 -3.15 -6.08 2.38
C ILE A 95 -2.74 -6.46 0.96
N LEU A 96 -1.58 -7.10 0.82
CA LEU A 96 -1.00 -7.54 -0.45
C LEU A 96 -1.26 -9.03 -0.64
N GLY A 97 -1.91 -9.40 -1.71
CA GLY A 97 -2.25 -10.79 -2.02
C GLY A 97 -1.30 -11.44 -3.03
N ARG A 98 -1.60 -12.70 -3.35
CA ARG A 98 -0.96 -13.42 -4.47
C ARG A 98 -1.53 -12.91 -5.80
N PRO A 99 -0.87 -13.14 -6.94
CA PRO A 99 -1.47 -12.87 -8.23
C PRO A 99 -2.86 -13.48 -8.36
N TRP A 100 -3.81 -12.71 -8.87
CA TRP A 100 -5.20 -13.15 -9.13
C TRP A 100 -6.02 -13.48 -7.86
N SER A 101 -5.65 -12.93 -6.72
CA SER A 101 -6.34 -13.16 -5.43
C SER A 101 -7.23 -11.98 -5.01
N GLU A 102 -7.71 -11.15 -5.92
CA GLU A 102 -8.50 -9.95 -5.64
C GLU A 102 -9.76 -10.27 -4.82
N GLY A 103 -10.45 -11.37 -5.12
CA GLY A 103 -11.62 -11.81 -4.36
C GLY A 103 -11.32 -12.13 -2.90
N VAL A 104 -10.16 -12.74 -2.64
CA VAL A 104 -9.69 -13.03 -1.27
C VAL A 104 -9.38 -11.72 -0.54
N LEU A 105 -8.70 -10.78 -1.20
CA LEU A 105 -8.38 -9.48 -0.62
C LEU A 105 -9.64 -8.68 -0.28
N ILE A 106 -10.65 -8.67 -1.14
CA ILE A 106 -11.94 -8.01 -0.87
C ILE A 106 -12.61 -8.63 0.35
N SER A 107 -12.61 -9.96 0.45
CA SER A 107 -13.18 -10.66 1.60
C SER A 107 -12.45 -10.32 2.91
N MET A 108 -11.11 -10.26 2.88
CA MET A 108 -10.30 -9.86 4.03
C MET A 108 -10.56 -8.40 4.43
N ALA A 109 -10.59 -7.48 3.46
CA ALA A 109 -10.87 -6.08 3.69
C ALA A 109 -12.26 -5.87 4.28
N TYR A 110 -13.27 -6.52 3.73
CA TYR A 110 -14.64 -6.49 4.26
C TYR A 110 -14.71 -6.99 5.71
N ALA A 111 -14.09 -8.15 5.99
CA ALA A 111 -14.06 -8.71 7.34
C ALA A 111 -13.35 -7.78 8.33
N PHE A 112 -12.26 -7.14 7.91
CA PHE A 112 -11.52 -6.18 8.72
C PHE A 112 -12.37 -4.93 9.03
N GLU A 113 -12.97 -4.31 8.01
CA GLU A 113 -13.81 -3.11 8.19
C GLU A 113 -15.03 -3.39 9.06
N ARG A 114 -15.68 -4.54 8.88
CA ARG A 114 -16.82 -4.96 9.71
C ARG A 114 -16.47 -5.12 11.19
N ARG A 115 -15.24 -5.49 11.49
CA ARG A 115 -14.76 -5.69 12.87
C ARG A 115 -14.22 -4.44 13.54
N THR A 116 -13.66 -3.52 12.76
CA THR A 116 -12.91 -2.38 13.31
C THR A 116 -13.68 -1.08 13.25
N SER A 117 -14.47 -0.86 12.21
CA SER A 117 -15.22 0.39 11.98
C SER A 117 -14.34 1.65 12.08
N PHE A 118 -13.08 1.56 11.66
CA PHE A 118 -12.12 2.66 11.78
C PHE A 118 -12.36 3.82 10.81
N ARG A 119 -13.14 3.59 9.75
CA ARG A 119 -13.47 4.66 8.81
C ARG A 119 -14.35 5.71 9.47
N LYS A 120 -13.92 6.95 9.42
CA LYS A 120 -14.70 8.12 9.81
C LYS A 120 -14.74 9.12 8.66
N PRO A 121 -15.89 9.71 8.34
CA PRO A 121 -15.94 10.80 7.37
C PRO A 121 -15.19 12.02 7.94
N PRO A 122 -14.61 12.88 7.07
CA PRO A 122 -14.07 14.15 7.52
C PRO A 122 -15.19 14.99 8.16
N PHE A 123 -14.88 15.67 9.27
CA PHE A 123 -15.85 16.53 9.96
C PHE A 123 -16.32 17.71 9.07
N SER A 124 -15.48 18.11 8.10
CA SER A 124 -15.79 19.17 7.13
C SER A 124 -16.69 18.72 5.98
N THR A 125 -16.96 17.42 5.86
CA THR A 125 -17.76 16.86 4.79
C THR A 125 -18.84 15.96 5.40
N PRO A 126 -20.00 16.55 5.78
CA PRO A 126 -21.10 15.78 6.36
C PRO A 126 -21.61 14.71 5.38
N PRO A 127 -22.27 13.66 5.88
CA PRO A 127 -22.94 12.69 5.01
C PRO A 127 -23.88 13.39 4.03
N LEU A 128 -23.94 12.90 2.80
CA LEU A 128 -24.97 13.32 1.85
C LEU A 128 -26.33 12.93 2.43
N SER A 129 -27.21 13.91 2.56
CA SER A 129 -28.60 13.71 2.95
C SER A 129 -29.41 13.03 1.86
#